data_2404a5f206caedcfeb9bd475e7dbc060
#
_entry.id   2404a5f206caedcfeb9bd475e7dbc060
#
_cell.length_a   1.000
_cell.length_b   1.000
_cell.length_c   1.000
_cell.angle_alpha   90.00
_cell.angle_beta   90.00
_cell.angle_gamma   90.00
#
_symmetry.space_group_name_H-M   'P 1'
#
loop_
_entity.id
_entity.type
_entity.pdbx_description
1 polymer ?
#
loop_
_entity_poly.entity_id
_entity_poly.type
_entity_poly.pdbx_seq_one_letter_code
_entity_poly.pdbx_strand_id
1 'polypeptide(L)'
;ITHGPNPFKYPNVAGFAGLELMDIIEKIRDDFEDGKRIEVPLFAAHSQADATTPIHGVENLMENSAGPNTFFVIDASYALCHADLVVNTSMLHDMKFNKVMVNENEECAVPKANPLFSTMTMMLKTYAQQF
;
A
#
# COMPACT_ATOMS: atom_id res chain seq x y z
N ILE A 1 10.35 10.82 -6.54
CA ILE A 1 11.61 10.16 -6.92
C ILE A 1 11.26 8.74 -7.33
N THR A 2 11.37 8.45 -8.63
CA THR A 2 11.13 7.11 -9.15
C THR A 2 12.42 6.31 -9.00
N HIS A 3 12.41 5.32 -8.12
CA HIS A 3 13.54 4.43 -7.91
C HIS A 3 13.65 3.43 -9.07
N GLY A 4 14.70 3.57 -9.89
CA GLY A 4 15.10 2.64 -10.94
C GLY A 4 14.20 2.57 -12.18
N PRO A 5 14.68 1.93 -13.25
CA PRO A 5 13.92 1.74 -14.47
C PRO A 5 12.84 0.67 -14.26
N ASN A 6 11.63 1.12 -13.95
CA ASN A 6 10.46 0.25 -13.90
C ASN A 6 9.63 0.48 -15.17
N PRO A 7 9.46 -0.53 -16.05
CA PRO A 7 8.74 -0.38 -17.31
C PRO A 7 7.25 -0.09 -17.12
N PHE A 8 6.73 -0.28 -15.91
CA PHE A 8 5.33 -0.02 -15.55
C PHE A 8 5.13 1.33 -14.83
N LYS A 9 6.20 2.10 -14.60
CA LYS A 9 6.14 3.42 -13.98
C LYS A 9 6.51 4.50 -14.99
N TYR A 10 5.78 5.60 -14.94
CA TYR A 10 6.17 6.79 -15.69
C TYR A 10 7.50 7.34 -15.15
N PRO A 11 8.43 7.78 -16.02
CA PRO A 11 9.71 8.31 -15.59
C PRO A 11 9.59 9.63 -14.81
N ASN A 12 8.47 10.33 -14.98
CA ASN A 12 8.21 11.61 -14.33
C ASN A 12 6.80 11.64 -13.71
N VAL A 13 6.69 12.26 -12.56
CA VAL A 13 5.40 12.61 -11.97
C VAL A 13 4.93 13.93 -12.62
N ALA A 14 3.74 13.94 -13.20
CA ALA A 14 3.15 15.16 -13.72
C ALA A 14 2.91 16.14 -12.56
N GLY A 15 3.49 17.34 -12.61
CA GLY A 15 3.40 18.33 -11.53
C GLY A 15 1.94 18.68 -11.16
N PHE A 16 1.08 18.83 -12.17
CA PHE A 16 -0.35 19.06 -11.92
C PHE A 16 -1.05 17.91 -11.21
N ALA A 17 -0.73 16.66 -11.54
CA ALA A 17 -1.29 15.50 -10.83
C ALA A 17 -0.84 15.46 -9.36
N GLY A 18 0.37 15.95 -9.07
CA GLY A 18 0.85 16.10 -7.70
C GLY A 18 0.05 17.14 -6.92
N LEU A 19 -0.26 18.27 -7.52
CA LEU A 19 -1.08 19.33 -6.90
C LEU A 19 -2.50 18.83 -6.62
N GLU A 20 -3.16 18.22 -7.60
CA GLU A 20 -4.50 17.62 -7.43
C GLU A 20 -4.53 16.58 -6.31
N LEU A 21 -3.47 15.77 -6.20
CA LEU A 21 -3.35 14.81 -5.10
C LEU A 21 -3.26 15.51 -3.74
N MET A 22 -2.51 16.61 -3.65
CA MET A 22 -2.39 17.38 -2.40
C MET A 22 -3.74 18.00 -2.01
N ASP A 23 -4.48 18.55 -2.97
CA ASP A 23 -5.82 19.12 -2.74
C ASP A 23 -6.80 18.05 -2.23
N ILE A 24 -6.73 16.82 -2.78
CA ILE A 24 -7.55 15.70 -2.30
C ILE A 24 -7.17 15.31 -0.86
N ILE A 25 -5.86 15.25 -0.55
CA ILE A 25 -5.38 14.93 0.80
C ILE A 25 -5.84 15.97 1.81
N GLU A 26 -5.74 17.27 1.48
CA GLU A 26 -6.22 18.36 2.33
C GLU A 26 -7.73 18.24 2.57
N LYS A 27 -8.50 18.03 1.50
CA LYS A 27 -9.95 17.87 1.62
C LYS A 27 -10.34 16.68 2.51
N ILE A 28 -9.67 15.54 2.40
CA ILE A 28 -9.93 14.38 3.26
C ILE A 28 -9.63 14.70 4.72
N ARG A 29 -8.54 15.43 4.97
CA ARG A 29 -8.16 15.88 6.31
C ARG A 29 -9.23 16.77 6.92
N ASP A 30 -9.65 17.81 6.19
CA ASP A 30 -10.69 18.73 6.60
C ASP A 30 -12.00 18.00 6.90
N ASP A 31 -12.40 17.06 6.02
CA ASP A 31 -13.61 16.25 6.21
C ASP A 31 -13.56 15.44 7.52
N PHE A 32 -12.39 14.89 7.90
CA PHE A 32 -12.21 14.17 9.16
C PHE A 32 -12.16 15.11 10.37
N GLU A 33 -11.53 16.28 10.26
CA GLU A 33 -11.51 17.31 11.31
C GLU A 33 -12.92 17.85 11.57
N ASP A 34 -13.75 17.99 10.53
CA ASP A 34 -15.17 18.33 10.62
C ASP A 34 -16.04 17.20 11.20
N GLY A 35 -15.45 16.07 11.56
CA GLY A 35 -16.13 14.94 12.19
C GLY A 35 -16.82 13.99 11.20
N LYS A 36 -16.60 14.13 9.89
CA LYS A 36 -17.08 13.15 8.92
C LYS A 36 -16.37 11.81 9.12
N ARG A 37 -17.08 10.73 8.85
CA ARG A 37 -16.57 9.36 9.01
C ARG A 37 -16.88 8.53 7.77
N ILE A 38 -16.06 7.51 7.56
CA ILE A 38 -16.28 6.51 6.51
C ILE A 38 -17.29 5.50 7.03
N GLU A 39 -18.46 5.45 6.41
CA GLU A 39 -19.58 4.59 6.85
C GLU A 39 -19.64 3.24 6.11
N VAL A 40 -18.86 3.09 5.03
CA VAL A 40 -18.83 1.84 4.27
C VAL A 40 -17.87 0.82 4.90
N PRO A 41 -18.08 -0.50 4.66
CA PRO A 41 -17.14 -1.52 5.08
C PRO A 41 -15.73 -1.25 4.55
N LEU A 42 -14.72 -1.34 5.43
CA LEU A 42 -13.34 -1.04 5.09
C LEU A 42 -12.40 -2.17 5.49
N PHE A 43 -11.69 -2.74 4.51
CA PHE A 43 -10.56 -3.64 4.75
C PHE A 43 -9.28 -2.95 4.31
N ALA A 44 -8.33 -2.80 5.22
CA ALA A 44 -7.00 -2.30 4.92
C ALA A 44 -5.94 -3.36 5.21
N ALA A 45 -4.87 -3.38 4.40
CA ALA A 45 -3.68 -4.16 4.65
C ALA A 45 -2.45 -3.28 4.47
N HIS A 46 -1.50 -3.33 5.39
CA HIS A 46 -0.32 -2.48 5.34
C HIS A 46 0.89 -3.13 6.01
N SER A 47 2.10 -2.79 5.52
CA SER A 47 3.36 -3.20 6.13
C SER A 47 3.93 -2.08 7.00
N GLN A 48 4.36 -2.40 8.21
CA GLN A 48 5.07 -1.46 9.08
C GLN A 48 6.45 -1.06 8.53
N ALA A 49 7.00 -1.83 7.58
CA ALA A 49 8.27 -1.52 6.91
C ALA A 49 8.08 -0.64 5.67
N ASP A 50 6.84 -0.26 5.32
CA ASP A 50 6.58 0.60 4.15
C ASP A 50 7.01 2.04 4.45
N ALA A 51 8.13 2.46 3.87
CA ALA A 51 8.64 3.81 3.97
C ALA A 51 8.05 4.76 2.91
N THR A 52 7.33 4.25 1.90
CA THR A 52 6.70 5.05 0.85
C THR A 52 5.42 5.70 1.33
N THR A 53 4.59 4.90 2.01
CA THR A 53 3.35 5.36 2.65
C THR A 53 3.38 4.93 4.11
N PRO A 54 3.72 5.81 5.03
CA PRO A 54 3.81 5.46 6.45
C PRO A 54 2.49 4.93 7.02
N ILE A 55 2.57 3.87 7.82
CA ILE A 55 1.39 3.15 8.37
C ILE A 55 0.41 4.05 9.12
N HIS A 56 0.90 5.10 9.80
CA HIS A 56 0.03 6.00 10.56
C HIS A 56 -1.04 6.71 9.73
N GLY A 57 -0.81 6.89 8.42
CA GLY A 57 -1.86 7.39 7.52
C GLY A 57 -3.02 6.43 7.37
N VAL A 58 -2.74 5.12 7.34
CA VAL A 58 -3.77 4.07 7.29
C VAL A 58 -4.43 3.90 8.66
N GLU A 59 -3.68 3.98 9.75
CA GLU A 59 -4.22 3.98 11.12
C GLU A 59 -5.25 5.09 11.31
N ASN A 60 -4.90 6.32 10.92
CA ASN A 60 -5.82 7.46 10.96
C ASN A 60 -7.08 7.23 10.11
N LEU A 61 -6.94 6.63 8.92
CA LEU A 61 -8.08 6.25 8.08
C LEU A 61 -9.00 5.27 8.80
N MET A 62 -8.42 4.25 9.46
CA MET A 62 -9.19 3.23 10.19
C MET A 62 -9.89 3.83 11.42
N GLU A 63 -9.25 4.76 12.13
CA GLU A 63 -9.84 5.48 13.27
C GLU A 63 -11.02 6.36 12.86
N ASN A 64 -11.00 6.87 11.63
CA ASN A 64 -12.08 7.66 11.05
C ASN A 64 -13.13 6.81 10.31
N SER A 65 -13.11 5.49 10.47
CA SER A 65 -14.13 4.57 9.97
C SER A 65 -15.18 4.30 11.05
N ALA A 66 -16.44 4.60 10.74
CA ALA A 66 -17.61 4.25 11.57
C ALA A 66 -18.28 2.94 11.11
N GLY A 67 -17.97 2.47 9.90
CA GLY A 67 -18.43 1.19 9.37
C GLY A 67 -17.65 0.00 9.93
N PRO A 68 -18.09 -1.23 9.61
CA PRO A 68 -17.29 -2.42 9.91
C PRO A 68 -15.92 -2.29 9.27
N ASN A 69 -14.86 -2.48 10.05
CA ASN A 69 -13.50 -2.36 9.52
C ASN A 69 -12.60 -3.52 9.98
N THR A 70 -11.62 -3.82 9.16
CA THR A 70 -10.55 -4.79 9.48
C THR A 70 -9.23 -4.26 8.97
N PHE A 71 -8.24 -4.21 9.86
CA PHE A 71 -6.88 -3.78 9.51
C PHE A 71 -5.90 -4.96 9.65
N PHE A 72 -5.34 -5.40 8.52
CA PHE A 72 -4.32 -6.44 8.47
C PHE A 72 -2.93 -5.79 8.47
N VAL A 73 -2.30 -5.77 9.63
CA VAL A 73 -0.95 -5.21 9.79
C VAL A 73 0.10 -6.30 9.60
N ILE A 74 1.10 -6.02 8.76
CA ILE A 74 2.27 -6.88 8.56
C ILE A 74 3.44 -6.27 9.33
N ASP A 75 3.99 -7.05 10.25
CA ASP A 75 5.11 -6.64 11.11
C ASP A 75 6.34 -6.24 10.29
N ALA A 76 7.09 -5.24 10.80
CA ALA A 76 8.28 -4.70 10.16
C ALA A 76 9.38 -5.76 9.91
N SER A 77 9.42 -6.85 10.70
CA SER A 77 10.39 -7.94 10.53
C SER A 77 10.29 -8.67 9.19
N TYR A 78 9.13 -8.60 8.52
CA TYR A 78 8.97 -9.12 7.16
C TYR A 78 9.65 -8.26 6.10
N ALA A 79 10.01 -7.01 6.41
CA ALA A 79 10.69 -6.07 5.52
C ALA A 79 10.03 -5.96 4.13
N LEU A 80 8.69 -5.91 4.11
CA LEU A 80 7.92 -5.74 2.87
C LEU A 80 7.76 -4.28 2.54
N CYS A 81 8.20 -3.92 1.36
CA CYS A 81 8.05 -2.58 0.81
C CYS A 81 6.65 -2.35 0.25
N HIS A 82 6.34 -1.11 -0.09
CA HIS A 82 5.02 -0.69 -0.58
C HIS A 82 4.43 -1.61 -1.67
N ALA A 83 5.22 -1.91 -2.70
CA ALA A 83 4.77 -2.73 -3.82
C ALA A 83 4.74 -4.23 -3.53
N ASP A 84 5.44 -4.69 -2.49
CA ASP A 84 5.58 -6.12 -2.18
C ASP A 84 4.30 -6.71 -1.58
N LEU A 85 3.46 -5.87 -1.00
CA LEU A 85 2.25 -6.28 -0.30
C LEU A 85 1.37 -7.20 -1.15
N VAL A 86 1.24 -6.90 -2.43
CA VAL A 86 0.39 -7.62 -3.39
C VAL A 86 1.13 -8.65 -4.24
N VAL A 87 2.41 -8.89 -3.98
CA VAL A 87 3.24 -9.83 -4.73
C VAL A 87 3.25 -11.20 -4.05
N ASN A 88 2.80 -12.23 -4.73
CA ASN A 88 2.98 -13.61 -4.28
C ASN A 88 4.19 -14.28 -4.97
N THR A 89 4.55 -15.47 -4.54
CA THR A 89 5.72 -16.21 -5.08
C THR A 89 5.58 -16.51 -6.58
N SER A 90 4.38 -16.85 -7.06
CA SER A 90 4.15 -17.13 -8.48
C SER A 90 4.29 -15.85 -9.31
N MET A 91 3.68 -14.76 -8.86
CA MET A 91 3.81 -13.46 -9.52
C MET A 91 5.26 -13.01 -9.59
N LEU A 92 6.01 -13.15 -8.48
CA LEU A 92 7.43 -12.80 -8.45
C LEU A 92 8.24 -13.59 -9.47
N HIS A 93 7.96 -14.88 -9.61
CA HIS A 93 8.59 -15.75 -10.62
C HIS A 93 8.24 -15.29 -12.04
N ASP A 94 6.96 -14.97 -12.29
CA ASP A 94 6.46 -14.63 -13.64
C ASP A 94 6.87 -13.22 -14.08
N MET A 95 7.15 -12.31 -13.13
CA MET A 95 7.62 -10.94 -13.41
C MET A 95 8.96 -10.90 -14.15
N LYS A 96 9.77 -11.98 -14.08
CA LYS A 96 11.12 -12.04 -14.70
C LYS A 96 11.95 -10.79 -14.43
N PHE A 97 11.93 -10.32 -13.19
CA PHE A 97 12.55 -9.06 -12.80
C PHE A 97 14.05 -9.04 -13.15
N ASN A 98 14.47 -8.02 -13.91
CA ASN A 98 15.86 -7.88 -14.33
C ASN A 98 16.66 -7.12 -13.27
N LYS A 99 17.35 -7.85 -12.39
CA LYS A 99 18.18 -7.30 -11.33
C LYS A 99 19.37 -6.46 -11.82
N VAL A 100 19.84 -6.71 -13.04
CA VAL A 100 21.00 -5.96 -13.62
C VAL A 100 20.67 -4.49 -13.82
N MET A 101 19.39 -4.15 -13.92
CA MET A 101 18.93 -2.78 -14.18
C MET A 101 18.70 -1.96 -12.90
N VAL A 102 18.91 -2.53 -11.72
CA VAL A 102 18.66 -1.87 -10.43
C VAL A 102 19.86 -1.98 -9.51
N ASN A 103 20.01 -1.00 -8.64
CA ASN A 103 20.99 -1.07 -7.57
C ASN A 103 20.41 -1.95 -6.45
N GLU A 104 20.88 -3.18 -6.31
CA GLU A 104 20.38 -4.13 -5.29
C GLU A 104 20.63 -3.66 -3.85
N ASN A 105 21.54 -2.68 -3.65
CA ASN A 105 21.80 -2.08 -2.34
C ASN A 105 20.79 -0.98 -2.00
N GLU A 106 19.95 -0.57 -2.94
CA GLU A 106 18.89 0.39 -2.70
C GLU A 106 17.69 -0.31 -2.07
N GLU A 107 17.22 0.22 -0.95
CA GLU A 107 16.06 -0.32 -0.25
C GLU A 107 14.85 -0.34 -1.17
N CYS A 108 14.10 -1.44 -1.17
CA CYS A 108 12.92 -1.64 -2.01
C CYS A 108 13.17 -1.67 -3.53
N ALA A 109 14.42 -1.75 -3.98
CA ALA A 109 14.74 -1.81 -5.41
C ALA A 109 14.39 -3.17 -6.04
N VAL A 110 14.48 -4.24 -5.24
CA VAL A 110 14.19 -5.62 -5.67
C VAL A 110 12.87 -6.06 -5.04
N PRO A 111 11.85 -6.43 -5.86
CA PRO A 111 10.57 -6.89 -5.32
C PRO A 111 10.73 -8.20 -4.54
N LYS A 112 9.93 -8.34 -3.48
CA LYS A 112 9.88 -9.53 -2.63
C LYS A 112 8.47 -10.13 -2.66
N ALA A 113 8.38 -11.45 -2.51
CA ALA A 113 7.08 -12.08 -2.31
C ALA A 113 6.61 -11.86 -0.87
N ASN A 114 5.36 -11.47 -0.72
CA ASN A 114 4.71 -11.39 0.59
C ASN A 114 4.43 -12.80 1.12
N PRO A 115 5.09 -13.26 2.18
CA PRO A 115 4.87 -14.59 2.74
C PRO A 115 3.47 -14.75 3.37
N LEU A 116 2.83 -13.63 3.70
CA LEU A 116 1.48 -13.59 4.28
C LEU A 116 0.39 -13.34 3.22
N PHE A 117 0.74 -13.35 1.92
CA PHE A 117 -0.21 -13.06 0.84
C PHE A 117 -1.46 -13.93 0.90
N SER A 118 -1.30 -15.24 1.11
CA SER A 118 -2.45 -16.16 1.20
C SER A 118 -3.32 -15.90 2.42
N THR A 119 -2.71 -15.58 3.56
CA THR A 119 -3.45 -15.23 4.79
C THR A 119 -4.21 -13.92 4.59
N MET A 120 -3.56 -12.89 4.07
CA MET A 120 -4.16 -11.58 3.78
C MET A 120 -5.35 -11.72 2.83
N THR A 121 -5.19 -12.45 1.73
CA THR A 121 -6.24 -12.64 0.73
C THR A 121 -7.41 -13.49 1.25
N MET A 122 -7.13 -14.48 2.09
CA MET A 122 -8.17 -15.26 2.76
C MET A 122 -8.98 -14.38 3.73
N MET A 123 -8.32 -13.53 4.51
CA MET A 123 -9.00 -12.59 5.41
C MET A 123 -9.85 -11.58 4.63
N LEU A 124 -9.30 -11.01 3.55
CA LEU A 124 -10.06 -10.11 2.66
C LEU A 124 -11.29 -10.80 2.09
N LYS A 125 -11.16 -12.05 1.61
CA LYS A 125 -12.27 -12.82 1.08
C LYS A 125 -13.34 -13.08 2.16
N THR A 126 -12.92 -13.50 3.35
CA THR A 126 -13.85 -13.74 4.48
C THR A 126 -14.54 -12.46 4.87
N TYR A 127 -13.84 -11.34 4.92
CA TYR A 127 -14.40 -10.03 5.20
C TYR A 127 -15.44 -9.63 4.14
N ALA A 128 -15.10 -9.73 2.85
CA ALA A 128 -16.01 -9.36 1.76
C ALA A 128 -17.30 -10.25 1.69
N GLN A 129 -17.27 -11.43 2.27
CA GLN A 129 -18.44 -12.33 2.33
C GLN A 129 -19.46 -11.95 3.41
N GLN A 130 -19.16 -10.95 4.26
CA GLN A 130 -20.04 -10.48 5.32
C GLN A 130 -21.07 -9.46 4.81
N PHE A 131 -20.88 -8.96 3.61
CA PHE A 131 -21.67 -7.90 2.96
C PHE A 131 -22.16 -8.36 1.58
#